data_1286e6a791a2a1d41d8bbe44a76ef17c
#
_entry.id   1286e6a791a2a1d41d8bbe44a76ef17c
#
_cell.length_a   1.000
_cell.length_b   1.000
_cell.length_c   1.000
_cell.angle_alpha   90.00
_cell.angle_beta   90.00
_cell.angle_gamma   90.00
#
_symmetry.space_group_name_H-M   'P 1'
#
loop_
_entity.id
_entity.type
_entity.pdbx_description
1 polymer ?
#
loop_
_entity_poly.entity_id
_entity_poly.type
_entity_poly.pdbx_seq_one_letter_code
_entity_poly.pdbx_strand_id
1 'polypeptide(L)'
;MHMSGVYERELRSVLAGERKGVVAITRSCTEVERARAMQVCQRPFLVVRAPGSGSEGTGDILALRGDMCMPIEVKSSKTDKIYLSGRTKDQYDALKSTGEKCGLQPLYAFRLKGVRGDSWRVMKVPVEGLTGKLRVLSRSIPNVPLTRNGSPYLNWHDGMPLHRFLALISRSDGARAIEKSDSTE
;
A
#
# COMPACT_ATOMS: atom_id res chain seq x y z
N MET A 1 24.62 1.06 7.86
CA MET A 1 23.33 1.27 8.53
C MET A 1 22.21 1.13 7.53
N HIS A 2 21.50 0.03 7.54
CA HIS A 2 20.37 -0.18 6.62
C HIS A 2 19.22 0.78 6.99
N MET A 3 19.03 1.81 6.20
CA MET A 3 17.93 2.78 6.35
C MET A 3 16.53 2.19 6.05
N SER A 4 16.44 0.99 5.46
CA SER A 4 15.16 0.35 5.13
C SER A 4 14.28 0.12 6.36
N GLY A 5 14.84 -0.35 7.45
CA GLY A 5 14.09 -0.64 8.67
C GLY A 5 13.42 0.56 9.34
N VAL A 6 13.83 1.80 9.04
CA VAL A 6 13.16 3.02 9.55
C VAL A 6 11.82 3.22 8.85
N TYR A 7 11.79 3.10 7.53
CA TYR A 7 10.59 3.30 6.74
C TYR A 7 9.59 2.14 6.88
N GLU A 8 10.09 0.92 7.02
CA GLU A 8 9.24 -0.23 7.36
C GLU A 8 8.53 -0.01 8.70
N ARG A 9 9.24 0.49 9.73
CA ARG A 9 8.64 0.83 11.03
C ARG A 9 7.63 1.98 10.92
N GLU A 10 7.93 3.01 10.13
CA GLU A 10 7.02 4.13 9.88
C GLU A 10 5.71 3.63 9.27
N LEU A 11 5.79 2.86 8.19
CA LEU A 11 4.61 2.30 7.53
C LEU A 11 3.85 1.32 8.43
N ARG A 12 4.56 0.48 9.18
CA ARG A 12 3.97 -0.44 10.15
C ARG A 12 3.14 0.31 11.19
N SER A 13 3.68 1.36 11.80
CA SER A 13 2.98 2.13 12.82
C SER A 13 1.69 2.76 12.27
N VAL A 14 1.72 3.23 11.04
CA VAL A 14 0.57 3.81 10.35
C VAL A 14 -0.53 2.76 10.12
N LEU A 15 -0.18 1.60 9.56
CA LEU A 15 -1.14 0.52 9.28
C LEU A 15 -1.67 -0.13 10.58
N ALA A 16 -0.85 -0.17 11.62
CA ALA A 16 -1.26 -0.61 12.95
C ALA A 16 -2.17 0.40 13.69
N GLY A 17 -2.47 1.54 13.07
CA GLY A 17 -3.37 2.53 13.63
C GLY A 17 -2.79 3.36 14.76
N GLU A 18 -1.47 3.47 14.85
CA GLU A 18 -0.82 4.35 15.83
C GLU A 18 -1.06 5.81 15.47
N ARG A 19 -1.81 6.51 16.30
CA ARG A 19 -2.23 7.90 16.05
C ARG A 19 -1.07 8.82 15.67
N LYS A 20 0.06 8.75 16.38
CA LYS A 20 1.23 9.58 16.10
C LYS A 20 1.78 9.36 14.70
N GLY A 21 1.82 8.10 14.24
CA GLY A 21 2.25 7.74 12.89
C GLY A 21 1.34 8.33 11.81
N VAL A 22 0.02 8.18 11.97
CA VAL A 22 -0.96 8.70 11.02
C VAL A 22 -0.92 10.23 10.97
N VAL A 23 -0.83 10.91 12.11
CA VAL A 23 -0.69 12.37 12.17
C VAL A 23 0.59 12.84 11.44
N ALA A 24 1.70 12.13 11.63
CA ALA A 24 2.97 12.48 11.01
C ALA A 24 2.90 12.44 9.47
N ILE A 25 2.32 11.39 8.89
CA ILE A 25 2.23 11.23 7.43
C ILE A 25 1.12 12.09 6.79
N THR A 26 0.23 12.66 7.59
CA THR A 26 -0.88 13.51 7.11
C THR A 26 -0.68 14.99 7.42
N ARG A 27 0.54 15.43 7.78
CA ARG A 27 0.80 16.83 8.14
C ARG A 27 0.45 17.83 7.07
N SER A 28 0.68 17.48 5.80
CA SER A 28 0.38 18.33 4.64
C SER A 28 -1.02 18.13 4.07
N CYS A 29 -1.81 17.23 4.65
CA CYS A 29 -3.17 16.96 4.20
C CYS A 29 -4.16 17.98 4.75
N THR A 30 -5.27 18.16 4.05
CA THR A 30 -6.43 18.89 4.57
C THR A 30 -7.02 18.18 5.79
N GLU A 31 -7.83 18.88 6.58
CA GLU A 31 -8.50 18.28 7.74
C GLU A 31 -9.40 17.10 7.34
N VAL A 32 -10.10 17.21 6.22
CA VAL A 32 -10.98 16.15 5.70
C VAL A 32 -10.17 14.90 5.29
N GLU A 33 -9.06 15.07 4.58
CA GLU A 33 -8.17 13.98 4.20
C GLU A 33 -7.57 13.30 5.42
N ARG A 34 -7.12 14.09 6.39
CA ARG A 34 -6.59 13.57 7.66
C ARG A 34 -7.64 12.80 8.43
N ALA A 35 -8.85 13.33 8.58
CA ALA A 35 -9.95 12.67 9.28
C ALA A 35 -10.28 11.30 8.65
N ARG A 36 -10.30 11.22 7.31
CA ARG A 36 -10.51 9.96 6.59
C ARG A 36 -9.37 8.96 6.83
N ALA A 37 -8.13 9.40 6.78
CA ALA A 37 -6.96 8.56 7.04
C ALA A 37 -6.93 8.05 8.49
N MET A 38 -7.33 8.90 9.45
CA MET A 38 -7.39 8.57 10.87
C MET A 38 -8.36 7.43 11.21
N GLN A 39 -9.26 7.06 10.32
CA GLN A 39 -10.16 5.91 10.52
C GLN A 39 -9.40 4.59 10.69
N VAL A 40 -8.17 4.48 10.17
CA VAL A 40 -7.32 3.31 10.40
C VAL A 40 -7.05 3.06 11.88
N CYS A 41 -7.05 4.09 12.72
CA CYS A 41 -6.86 3.96 14.16
C CYS A 41 -8.00 3.18 14.84
N GLN A 42 -9.20 3.19 14.25
CA GLN A 42 -10.36 2.43 14.74
C GLN A 42 -10.48 1.04 14.10
N ARG A 43 -9.86 0.87 12.94
CA ARG A 43 -9.83 -0.40 12.19
C ARG A 43 -8.40 -0.76 11.78
N PRO A 44 -7.51 -1.00 12.75
CA PRO A 44 -6.10 -1.25 12.49
C PRO A 44 -5.87 -2.60 11.82
N PHE A 45 -4.72 -2.72 11.17
CA PHE A 45 -4.20 -3.99 10.70
C PHE A 45 -3.27 -4.60 11.76
N LEU A 46 -3.26 -5.92 11.85
CA LEU A 46 -2.13 -6.64 12.40
C LEU A 46 -1.00 -6.57 11.36
N VAL A 47 0.12 -6.01 11.74
CA VAL A 47 1.26 -5.85 10.84
C VAL A 47 2.42 -6.69 11.33
N VAL A 48 2.83 -7.64 10.50
CA VAL A 48 3.93 -8.55 10.77
C VAL A 48 5.10 -8.21 9.86
N ARG A 49 6.28 -8.08 10.44
CA ARG A 49 7.52 -7.94 9.67
C ARG A 49 7.94 -9.32 9.16
N ALA A 50 8.13 -9.44 7.85
CA ALA A 50 8.64 -10.67 7.28
C ALA A 50 10.14 -10.80 7.57
N PRO A 51 10.61 -11.94 8.07
CA PRO A 51 12.04 -12.20 8.23
C PRO A 51 12.66 -12.48 6.86
N GLY A 52 13.85 -11.96 6.62
CA GLY A 52 14.66 -12.35 5.46
C GLY A 52 14.68 -11.38 4.30
N SER A 53 15.23 -11.84 3.20
CA SER A 53 15.55 -11.07 2.03
C SER A 53 14.43 -11.19 1.00
N GLY A 54 13.33 -10.57 1.11
CA GLY A 54 12.30 -10.34 0.07
C GLY A 54 12.18 -11.25 -1.19
N SER A 55 13.00 -12.28 -1.30
CA SER A 55 13.00 -13.24 -2.41
C SER A 55 11.89 -14.29 -2.31
N GLU A 56 11.23 -14.38 -1.18
CA GLU A 56 10.21 -15.40 -0.90
C GLU A 56 8.78 -14.95 -1.25
N GLY A 57 8.61 -13.74 -1.79
CA GLY A 57 7.30 -13.23 -2.19
C GLY A 57 6.39 -12.77 -1.05
N THR A 58 6.95 -12.54 0.14
CA THR A 58 6.23 -12.00 1.30
C THR A 58 6.31 -10.48 1.40
N GLY A 59 7.25 -9.85 0.70
CA GLY A 59 7.62 -8.46 0.91
C GLY A 59 8.31 -8.23 2.27
N ASP A 60 8.41 -6.96 2.67
CA ASP A 60 9.02 -6.58 3.95
C ASP A 60 8.04 -6.71 5.11
N ILE A 61 6.74 -6.50 4.87
CA ILE A 61 5.68 -6.58 5.87
C ILE A 61 4.42 -7.25 5.31
N LEU A 62 3.68 -7.89 6.21
CA LEU A 62 2.33 -8.40 5.95
C LEU A 62 1.32 -7.61 6.77
N ALA A 63 0.33 -7.05 6.11
CA ALA A 63 -0.79 -6.37 6.74
C ALA A 63 -2.03 -7.28 6.69
N LEU A 64 -2.55 -7.65 7.83
CA LEU A 64 -3.67 -8.59 7.97
C LEU A 64 -4.82 -7.96 8.75
N ARG A 65 -6.03 -8.13 8.25
CA ARG A 65 -7.26 -7.79 8.96
C ARG A 65 -8.44 -8.58 8.38
N GLY A 66 -9.05 -9.42 9.19
CA GLY A 66 -10.15 -10.26 8.72
C GLY A 66 -9.72 -11.16 7.57
N ASP A 67 -10.42 -11.05 6.44
CA ASP A 67 -10.16 -11.77 5.19
C ASP A 67 -9.16 -11.04 4.25
N MET A 68 -8.56 -9.96 4.70
CA MET A 68 -7.59 -9.19 3.93
C MET A 68 -6.17 -9.50 4.37
N CYS A 69 -5.33 -9.87 3.41
CA CYS A 69 -3.89 -9.95 3.59
C CYS A 69 -3.18 -9.28 2.42
N MET A 70 -2.28 -8.37 2.75
CA MET A 70 -1.50 -7.60 1.78
C MET A 70 -0.02 -7.73 2.10
N PRO A 71 0.74 -8.51 1.33
CA PRO A 71 2.19 -8.45 1.34
C PRO A 71 2.65 -7.10 0.79
N ILE A 72 3.52 -6.40 1.50
CA ILE A 72 3.97 -5.06 1.12
C ILE A 72 5.49 -5.01 1.07
N GLU A 73 6.02 -4.65 -0.08
CA GLU A 73 7.43 -4.34 -0.28
C GLU A 73 7.65 -2.84 -0.11
N VAL A 74 8.58 -2.46 0.74
CA VAL A 74 8.88 -1.06 1.06
C VAL A 74 10.11 -0.60 0.28
N LYS A 75 9.97 0.45 -0.50
CA LYS A 75 11.07 1.07 -1.24
C LYS A 75 11.20 2.55 -0.86
N SER A 76 12.42 3.05 -0.87
CA SER A 76 12.69 4.47 -0.69
C SER A 76 13.80 4.95 -1.61
N SER A 77 13.66 6.16 -2.13
CA SER A 77 14.65 6.76 -3.02
C SER A 77 14.63 8.29 -2.88
N LYS A 78 15.72 8.93 -3.30
CA LYS A 78 15.79 10.37 -3.54
C LYS A 78 15.24 10.76 -4.91
N THR A 79 15.17 9.80 -5.84
CA THR A 79 14.59 9.98 -7.17
C THR A 79 13.15 9.47 -7.19
N ASP A 80 12.33 10.08 -8.01
CA ASP A 80 10.91 9.75 -8.15
C ASP A 80 10.62 8.44 -8.92
N LYS A 81 11.68 7.82 -9.47
CA LYS A 81 11.58 6.55 -10.19
C LYS A 81 12.59 5.53 -9.70
N ILE A 82 12.17 4.27 -9.63
CA ILE A 82 13.00 3.11 -9.33
C ILE A 82 12.71 2.04 -10.39
N TYR A 83 13.69 1.71 -11.20
CA TYR A 83 13.58 0.59 -12.15
C TYR A 83 13.87 -0.71 -11.42
N LEU A 84 12.97 -1.67 -11.55
CA LEU A 84 13.12 -2.99 -10.93
C LEU A 84 13.85 -3.90 -11.91
N SER A 85 15.07 -4.28 -11.55
CA SER A 85 15.95 -5.11 -12.38
C SER A 85 16.74 -6.08 -11.50
N GLY A 86 17.21 -7.19 -12.08
CA GLY A 86 17.92 -8.21 -11.34
C GLY A 86 17.13 -8.67 -10.12
N ARG A 87 17.73 -8.67 -8.94
CA ARG A 87 17.11 -9.10 -7.69
C ARG A 87 15.79 -8.39 -7.38
N THR A 88 15.66 -7.09 -7.68
CA THR A 88 14.42 -6.36 -7.41
C THR A 88 13.30 -6.76 -8.36
N LYS A 89 13.62 -7.17 -9.58
CA LYS A 89 12.64 -7.79 -10.48
C LYS A 89 12.22 -9.18 -10.01
N ASP A 90 13.16 -9.97 -9.51
CA ASP A 90 12.86 -11.29 -8.95
C ASP A 90 11.91 -11.16 -7.72
N GLN A 91 12.11 -10.14 -6.89
CA GLN A 91 11.18 -9.81 -5.80
C GLN A 91 9.77 -9.47 -6.31
N TYR A 92 9.68 -8.69 -7.39
CA TYR A 92 8.40 -8.36 -8.01
C TYR A 92 7.70 -9.61 -8.54
N ASP A 93 8.41 -10.46 -9.26
CA ASP A 93 7.88 -11.72 -9.82
C ASP A 93 7.43 -12.68 -8.70
N ALA A 94 8.21 -12.76 -7.61
CA ALA A 94 7.86 -13.57 -6.44
C ALA A 94 6.59 -13.06 -5.74
N LEU A 95 6.45 -11.74 -5.55
CA LEU A 95 5.24 -11.13 -5.00
C LEU A 95 4.01 -11.41 -5.87
N LYS A 96 4.14 -11.28 -7.19
CA LYS A 96 3.07 -11.60 -8.14
C LYS A 96 2.65 -13.06 -8.01
N SER A 97 3.61 -13.98 -8.02
CA SER A 97 3.36 -15.42 -7.84
C SER A 97 2.65 -15.72 -6.52
N THR A 98 3.09 -15.12 -5.41
CA THR A 98 2.42 -15.27 -4.10
C THR A 98 0.98 -14.76 -4.15
N GLY A 99 0.75 -13.60 -4.73
CA GLY A 99 -0.59 -13.02 -4.86
C GLY A 99 -1.54 -13.92 -5.64
N GLU A 100 -1.09 -14.46 -6.76
CA GLU A 100 -1.88 -15.36 -7.62
C GLU A 100 -2.15 -16.72 -6.96
N LYS A 101 -1.14 -17.32 -6.32
CA LYS A 101 -1.29 -18.62 -5.67
C LYS A 101 -2.12 -18.58 -4.38
N CYS A 102 -2.00 -17.51 -3.62
CA CYS A 102 -2.60 -17.41 -2.29
C CYS A 102 -3.86 -16.51 -2.25
N GLY A 103 -4.24 -15.89 -3.36
CA GLY A 103 -5.37 -14.95 -3.39
C GLY A 103 -5.11 -13.67 -2.60
N LEU A 104 -3.88 -13.16 -2.62
CA LEU A 104 -3.46 -11.97 -1.89
C LEU A 104 -3.22 -10.81 -2.85
N GLN A 105 -3.32 -9.57 -2.35
CA GLN A 105 -2.96 -8.37 -3.10
C GLN A 105 -1.60 -7.84 -2.66
N PRO A 106 -0.52 -8.13 -3.39
CA PRO A 106 0.78 -7.57 -3.08
C PRO A 106 0.84 -6.08 -3.47
N LEU A 107 1.55 -5.31 -2.66
CA LEU A 107 1.70 -3.87 -2.81
C LEU A 107 3.18 -3.46 -2.76
N TYR A 108 3.47 -2.36 -3.43
CA TYR A 108 4.67 -1.56 -3.18
C TYR A 108 4.27 -0.30 -2.42
N ALA A 109 5.01 0.01 -1.37
CA ALA A 109 4.96 1.29 -0.67
C ALA A 109 6.26 2.04 -0.95
N PHE A 110 6.16 3.13 -1.70
CA PHE A 110 7.32 3.91 -2.15
C PHE A 110 7.37 5.24 -1.43
N ARG A 111 8.45 5.47 -0.68
CA ARG A 111 8.71 6.73 0.02
C ARG A 111 9.74 7.57 -0.73
N LEU A 112 9.35 8.75 -1.17
CA LEU A 112 10.25 9.73 -1.76
C LEU A 112 10.96 10.50 -0.65
N LYS A 113 12.29 10.36 -0.58
CA LYS A 113 13.13 11.05 0.41
C LYS A 113 13.23 12.54 0.11
N GLY A 114 13.26 13.36 1.16
CA GLY A 114 13.34 14.81 1.02
C GLY A 114 11.99 15.52 0.86
N VAL A 115 10.90 14.79 0.63
CA VAL A 115 9.55 15.34 0.65
C VAL A 115 9.03 15.37 2.08
N ARG A 116 8.58 16.53 2.51
CA ARG A 116 7.92 16.70 3.82
C ARG A 116 6.42 16.50 3.70
N GLY A 117 5.87 15.72 4.62
CA GLY A 117 4.43 15.45 4.67
C GLY A 117 4.04 14.25 3.82
N ASP A 118 3.35 14.44 2.70
CA ASP A 118 2.81 13.39 1.82
C ASP A 118 3.90 12.74 0.94
N SER A 119 4.81 12.00 1.56
CA SER A 119 5.98 11.39 0.92
C SER A 119 5.78 9.95 0.45
N TRP A 120 4.68 9.31 0.82
CA TRP A 120 4.40 7.91 0.53
C TRP A 120 3.42 7.73 -0.63
N ARG A 121 3.70 6.75 -1.48
CA ARG A 121 2.81 6.29 -2.54
C ARG A 121 2.65 4.78 -2.50
N VAL A 122 1.44 4.31 -2.78
CA VAL A 122 1.10 2.88 -2.83
C VAL A 122 0.72 2.50 -4.25
N MET A 123 1.27 1.40 -4.72
CA MET A 123 0.97 0.79 -6.02
C MET A 123 0.77 -0.71 -5.83
N LYS A 124 -0.08 -1.32 -6.64
CA LYS A 124 -0.31 -2.76 -6.58
C LYS A 124 0.51 -3.52 -7.62
N VAL A 125 0.92 -4.72 -7.27
CA VAL A 125 1.34 -5.72 -8.24
C VAL A 125 0.07 -6.33 -8.85
N PRO A 126 -0.17 -6.21 -10.16
CA PRO A 126 -1.35 -6.79 -10.79
C PRO A 126 -1.35 -8.31 -10.62
N VAL A 127 -2.44 -8.84 -10.05
CA VAL A 127 -2.67 -10.28 -9.89
C VAL A 127 -4.09 -10.62 -10.32
N GLU A 128 -4.27 -11.84 -10.80
CA GLU A 128 -5.57 -12.38 -11.18
C GLU A 128 -6.18 -13.20 -10.05
N GLY A 129 -7.48 -13.49 -10.16
CA GLY A 129 -8.18 -14.41 -9.26
C GLY A 129 -8.51 -13.86 -7.88
N LEU A 130 -8.35 -12.56 -7.63
CA LEU A 130 -8.77 -11.96 -6.37
C LEU A 130 -10.29 -12.04 -6.18
N THR A 131 -10.71 -12.30 -4.95
CA THR A 131 -12.12 -12.38 -4.55
C THR A 131 -12.42 -11.43 -3.39
N GLY A 132 -13.69 -11.29 -3.04
CA GLY A 132 -14.13 -10.54 -1.85
C GLY A 132 -13.67 -9.08 -1.83
N LYS A 133 -13.31 -8.62 -0.65
CA LYS A 133 -12.89 -7.22 -0.40
C LYS A 133 -11.63 -6.85 -1.13
N LEU A 134 -10.65 -7.74 -1.22
CA LEU A 134 -9.39 -7.47 -1.93
C LEU A 134 -9.63 -7.19 -3.41
N ARG A 135 -10.56 -7.91 -4.06
CA ARG A 135 -10.94 -7.64 -5.45
C ARG A 135 -11.50 -6.23 -5.64
N VAL A 136 -12.34 -5.80 -4.70
CA VAL A 136 -12.95 -4.45 -4.75
C VAL A 136 -11.89 -3.37 -4.52
N LEU A 137 -11.07 -3.52 -3.47
CA LEU A 137 -10.01 -2.56 -3.14
C LEU A 137 -8.97 -2.44 -4.25
N SER A 138 -8.58 -3.56 -4.85
CA SER A 138 -7.55 -3.59 -5.89
C SER A 138 -7.90 -2.73 -7.10
N ARG A 139 -9.18 -2.57 -7.42
CA ARG A 139 -9.63 -1.74 -8.55
C ARG A 139 -9.27 -0.26 -8.40
N SER A 140 -9.19 0.23 -7.16
CA SER A 140 -8.89 1.64 -6.86
C SER A 140 -7.40 1.90 -6.68
N ILE A 141 -6.58 0.87 -6.53
CA ILE A 141 -5.13 1.02 -6.33
C ILE A 141 -4.44 0.97 -7.70
N PRO A 142 -3.60 1.98 -8.04
CA PRO A 142 -2.90 2.00 -9.31
C PRO A 142 -1.90 0.84 -9.42
N ASN A 143 -1.71 0.35 -10.63
CA ASN A 143 -0.73 -0.67 -10.92
C ASN A 143 0.71 -0.14 -10.83
N VAL A 144 1.63 -1.01 -10.46
CA VAL A 144 3.05 -0.82 -10.77
C VAL A 144 3.17 -0.71 -12.30
N PRO A 145 3.70 0.41 -12.83
CA PRO A 145 3.81 0.59 -14.27
C PRO A 145 4.89 -0.32 -14.88
N LEU A 146 4.73 -0.59 -16.16
CA LEU A 146 5.70 -1.35 -16.97
C LEU A 146 6.32 -0.42 -18.01
N THR A 147 7.61 -0.62 -18.26
CA THR A 147 8.31 0.02 -19.39
C THR A 147 7.77 -0.53 -20.72
N ARG A 148 8.15 0.09 -21.84
CA ARG A 148 7.79 -0.39 -23.17
C ARG A 148 8.19 -1.86 -23.40
N ASN A 149 9.26 -2.32 -22.76
CA ASN A 149 9.76 -3.70 -22.85
C ASN A 149 9.15 -4.63 -21.78
N GLY A 150 8.12 -4.19 -21.06
CA GLY A 150 7.43 -4.99 -20.05
C GLY A 150 8.16 -5.11 -18.70
N SER A 151 9.23 -4.35 -18.46
CA SER A 151 9.94 -4.35 -17.18
C SER A 151 9.22 -3.46 -16.14
N PRO A 152 8.99 -3.94 -14.92
CA PRO A 152 8.33 -3.13 -13.88
C PRO A 152 9.22 -2.01 -13.38
N TYR A 153 8.62 -0.88 -13.05
CA TYR A 153 9.29 0.23 -12.37
C TYR A 153 8.32 0.95 -11.45
N LEU A 154 8.84 1.61 -10.43
CA LEU A 154 8.05 2.44 -9.56
C LEU A 154 8.16 3.89 -10.01
N ASN A 155 7.05 4.57 -10.20
CA ASN A 155 6.99 6.00 -10.41
C ASN A 155 6.15 6.62 -9.30
N TRP A 156 6.78 7.46 -8.49
CA TRP A 156 6.12 8.05 -7.33
C TRP A 156 4.87 8.84 -7.71
N HIS A 157 4.89 9.52 -8.85
CA HIS A 157 3.76 10.34 -9.31
C HIS A 157 2.54 9.50 -9.72
N ASP A 158 2.75 8.23 -10.11
CA ASP A 158 1.66 7.33 -10.52
C ASP A 158 1.01 6.60 -9.33
N GLY A 159 1.63 6.66 -8.15
CA GLY A 159 1.15 5.97 -6.97
C GLY A 159 0.02 6.69 -6.23
N MET A 160 -0.77 5.93 -5.50
CA MET A 160 -1.81 6.48 -4.62
C MET A 160 -1.18 7.09 -3.37
N PRO A 161 -1.49 8.34 -3.00
CA PRO A 161 -1.08 8.90 -1.71
C PRO A 161 -1.50 8.02 -0.53
N LEU A 162 -0.61 7.85 0.45
CA LEU A 162 -0.86 6.96 1.58
C LEU A 162 -2.13 7.33 2.36
N HIS A 163 -2.41 8.62 2.55
CA HIS A 163 -3.63 9.05 3.24
C HIS A 163 -4.90 8.57 2.51
N ARG A 164 -4.90 8.55 1.17
CA ARG A 164 -6.03 8.04 0.37
C ARG A 164 -6.12 6.51 0.47
N PHE A 165 -4.99 5.82 0.48
CA PHE A 165 -4.94 4.38 0.70
C PHE A 165 -5.51 4.02 2.08
N LEU A 166 -5.13 4.73 3.14
CA LEU A 166 -5.67 4.52 4.49
C LEU A 166 -7.19 4.74 4.54
N ALA A 167 -7.68 5.79 3.89
CA ALA A 167 -9.12 6.04 3.77
C ALA A 167 -9.83 4.89 3.03
N LEU A 168 -9.24 4.40 1.93
CA LEU A 168 -9.79 3.29 1.14
C LEU A 168 -9.92 2.01 1.95
N ILE A 169 -8.87 1.60 2.65
CA ILE A 169 -8.86 0.34 3.43
C ILE A 169 -9.66 0.44 4.72
N SER A 170 -10.02 1.63 5.17
CA SER A 170 -10.77 1.85 6.41
C SER A 170 -12.28 2.01 6.18
N ARG A 171 -12.76 2.05 4.93
CA ARG A 171 -14.19 2.12 4.63
C ARG A 171 -14.92 0.89 5.19
N SER A 172 -16.02 1.13 5.90
CA SER A 172 -16.93 0.06 6.30
C SER A 172 -17.87 -0.28 5.12
N ASP A 173 -18.22 -1.54 4.99
CA ASP A 173 -19.12 -2.03 3.92
C ASP A 173 -20.52 -1.37 3.95
N GLY A 174 -20.91 -0.74 5.06
CA GLY A 174 -22.19 -0.04 5.23
C GLY A 174 -22.29 1.33 4.56
N ALA A 175 -21.16 1.97 4.19
CA ALA A 175 -21.18 3.29 3.55
C ALA A 175 -21.69 3.27 2.09
N ARG A 176 -21.79 2.10 1.46
CA ARG A 176 -22.34 1.95 0.10
C ARG A 176 -23.87 1.99 0.02
N ALA A 177 -24.58 1.78 1.13
CA ALA A 177 -26.04 1.77 1.16
C ALA A 177 -26.62 3.19 1.14
N ILE A 178 -25.89 4.19 1.62
CA ILE A 178 -26.39 5.55 1.77
C ILE A 178 -26.24 6.37 0.48
N GLU A 179 -25.21 6.12 -0.33
CA GLU A 179 -25.03 6.86 -1.61
C GLU A 179 -25.98 6.41 -2.74
N LYS A 180 -26.70 5.31 -2.58
CA LYS A 180 -27.68 4.83 -3.57
C LYS A 180 -29.12 5.27 -3.29
N SER A 181 -29.43 5.81 -2.10
CA SER A 181 -30.79 6.24 -1.75
C SER A 181 -31.09 7.70 -2.09
N ASP A 182 -30.08 8.53 -2.37
CA ASP A 182 -30.27 9.96 -2.71
C ASP A 182 -30.29 10.24 -4.23
N SER A 183 -30.37 9.20 -5.07
CA SER A 183 -30.42 9.37 -6.53
C SER A 183 -31.76 9.00 -7.17
N THR A 184 -32.84 8.97 -6.36
CA THR A 184 -34.19 8.71 -6.89
C THR A 184 -35.20 9.64 -6.19
N GLU A 185 -35.19 10.89 -6.59
CA GLU A 185 -36.36 11.79 -6.65
C GLU A 185 -36.17 12.77 -7.80
#